data_2d07097f1848158f57335bd5dd7e60d4
#
_entry.id   2d07097f1848158f57335bd5dd7e60d4
#
_cell.length_a   1.000
_cell.length_b   1.000
_cell.length_c   1.000
_cell.angle_alpha   90.00
_cell.angle_beta   90.00
_cell.angle_gamma   90.00
#
_symmetry.space_group_name_H-M   'P 1'
#
loop_
_entity.id
_entity.type
_entity.pdbx_description
1 polymer ?
#
loop_
_entity_poly.entity_id
_entity_poly.type
_entity_poly.pdbx_seq_one_letter_code
_entity_poly.pdbx_strand_id
1 'polypeptide(L)'
;MSRIAEGGARTYNQIHLPRKYTRKRRVSIYWTWSYPWESSRDVAELDNRFSTMTEVRRVAWPQYETPEWSAAEFLQGIAGTLELFHVSTLDFQKLVGEITDHPVAVFQRIDQAGFKVPIDEAILADTDTLMVFGLDHLVSEQEAAPEEIAAIRDWLKREGTCLLLAPHHDVGFTTDMKQRQMEYRHHRDPLVPRQQRFGQYTRSLMKGLGVPVMNKYGLRPATVKGTNDLMPATAYRDLDKLGLLEGVTTFNFHPHLPHYEVTTTDTNSIRLLARQPINLERPHPFVEEGNKEFNCFLWMPPADERPGDIVLADSTIFTTLFGVSDSLKNFWRNLATMRMG
;
A
#
# COMPACT_ATOMS: atom_id res chain seq x y z
N MET A 1 16.70 -3.53 27.72
CA MET A 1 16.07 -2.19 27.75
C MET A 1 14.95 -2.18 26.74
N SER A 2 13.78 -1.69 27.07
CA SER A 2 12.66 -1.61 26.15
C SER A 2 13.02 -0.64 25.03
N ARG A 3 12.83 -1.01 23.77
CA ARG A 3 13.01 -0.15 22.60
C ARG A 3 12.20 1.14 22.65
N ILE A 4 11.26 1.22 23.57
CA ILE A 4 10.52 2.42 23.94
C ILE A 4 11.47 3.53 24.41
N ALA A 5 12.57 3.18 25.09
CA ALA A 5 13.54 4.13 25.60
C ALA A 5 14.52 4.67 24.53
N GLU A 6 14.64 3.98 23.38
CA GLU A 6 15.63 4.31 22.38
C GLU A 6 15.13 5.17 21.20
N GLY A 7 13.84 5.37 21.07
CA GLY A 7 13.36 6.13 19.94
C GLY A 7 11.95 6.68 20.01
N GLY A 8 11.24 6.44 21.06
CA GLY A 8 9.88 6.97 21.28
C GLY A 8 8.83 6.58 20.25
N ALA A 9 9.24 6.41 18.99
CA ALA A 9 8.33 6.25 17.86
C ALA A 9 7.50 4.97 17.89
N ARG A 10 8.01 3.91 18.49
CA ARG A 10 7.29 2.63 18.56
C ARG A 10 6.13 2.62 19.54
N THR A 11 6.01 3.64 20.38
CA THR A 11 4.98 3.68 21.42
C THR A 11 3.63 4.13 20.95
N TYR A 12 3.57 4.87 19.85
CA TYR A 12 2.34 5.54 19.45
C TYR A 12 1.26 4.62 18.90
N ASN A 13 1.65 3.53 18.25
CA ASN A 13 0.72 2.67 17.51
C ASN A 13 0.89 1.19 17.85
N GLN A 14 1.68 0.88 18.86
CA GLN A 14 1.87 -0.50 19.28
C GLN A 14 0.91 -0.83 20.41
N ILE A 15 -0.07 -1.63 20.11
CA ILE A 15 -0.86 -2.30 21.13
C ILE A 15 0.00 -3.45 21.64
N HIS A 16 0.67 -3.25 22.77
CA HIS A 16 1.44 -4.30 23.46
C HIS A 16 0.51 -5.26 24.20
N LEU A 17 -0.36 -5.93 23.48
CA LEU A 17 -1.12 -7.03 24.05
C LEU A 17 -0.25 -8.28 24.03
N PRO A 18 -0.23 -9.06 25.15
CA PRO A 18 0.43 -10.35 25.16
C PRO A 18 -0.15 -11.22 24.06
N ARG A 19 0.64 -11.56 23.05
CA ARG A 19 0.19 -12.47 22.00
C ARG A 19 0.12 -13.88 22.56
N LYS A 20 -1.05 -14.48 22.49
CA LYS A 20 -1.18 -15.91 22.78
C LYS A 20 -0.44 -16.70 21.72
N TYR A 21 0.37 -17.66 22.14
CA TYR A 21 1.00 -18.57 21.22
C TYR A 21 -0.06 -19.51 20.66
N THR A 22 -0.49 -19.27 19.42
CA THR A 22 -1.40 -20.13 18.67
C THR A 22 -0.70 -20.54 17.38
N ARG A 23 -1.16 -21.62 16.74
CA ARG A 23 -0.68 -22.02 15.41
C ARG A 23 -1.30 -21.20 14.28
N LYS A 24 -1.98 -20.11 14.61
CA LYS A 24 -2.63 -19.22 13.66
C LYS A 24 -1.67 -18.09 13.23
N ARG A 25 -1.93 -17.55 12.06
CA ARG A 25 -1.10 -16.53 11.42
C ARG A 25 -1.09 -15.21 12.21
N ARG A 26 0.08 -14.62 12.35
CA ARG A 26 0.27 -13.29 12.94
C ARG A 26 0.52 -12.28 11.84
N VAL A 27 -0.36 -11.30 11.75
CA VAL A 27 -0.31 -10.24 10.73
C VAL A 27 0.16 -8.95 11.33
N SER A 28 1.09 -8.27 10.66
CA SER A 28 1.58 -6.94 11.03
C SER A 28 1.47 -5.99 9.85
N ILE A 29 1.03 -4.78 10.12
CA ILE A 29 0.99 -3.67 9.16
C ILE A 29 2.15 -2.73 9.45
N TYR A 30 2.85 -2.32 8.42
CA TYR A 30 3.93 -1.36 8.48
C TYR A 30 3.64 -0.22 7.50
N TRP A 31 3.30 0.95 8.04
CA TRP A 31 3.00 2.15 7.28
C TRP A 31 4.24 3.00 7.07
N THR A 32 4.44 3.49 5.86
CA THR A 32 5.43 4.53 5.57
C THR A 32 4.73 5.79 5.09
N TRP A 33 5.10 6.92 5.69
CA TRP A 33 4.49 8.22 5.44
C TRP A 33 5.55 9.25 5.13
N SER A 34 5.19 10.30 4.41
CA SER A 34 5.99 11.50 4.28
C SER A 34 5.45 12.60 5.17
N TYR A 35 6.37 13.29 5.81
CA TYR A 35 6.08 14.46 6.61
C TYR A 35 6.33 15.74 5.81
N PRO A 36 5.33 16.57 5.57
CA PRO A 36 5.47 17.68 4.63
C PRO A 36 6.45 18.78 5.04
N TRP A 37 6.66 18.97 6.34
CA TRP A 37 7.45 20.09 6.88
C TRP A 37 8.94 20.04 6.60
N GLU A 38 9.44 18.92 6.21
CA GLU A 38 10.88 18.69 6.13
C GLU A 38 11.52 19.17 4.85
N SER A 39 10.71 19.53 3.88
CA SER A 39 11.25 20.07 2.64
C SER A 39 11.67 21.54 2.74
N SER A 40 11.51 22.21 3.89
CA SER A 40 11.77 23.65 4.08
C SER A 40 11.13 24.53 2.99
N ARG A 41 9.98 24.12 2.48
CA ARG A 41 9.35 24.69 1.30
C ARG A 41 8.01 25.35 1.61
N ASP A 42 7.60 26.22 0.69
CA ASP A 42 6.31 26.86 0.68
C ASP A 42 5.16 25.85 0.83
N VAL A 43 4.12 26.20 1.60
CA VAL A 43 2.93 25.39 1.83
C VAL A 43 2.27 24.97 0.51
N ALA A 44 2.25 25.84 -0.51
CA ALA A 44 1.74 25.52 -1.84
C ALA A 44 2.57 24.42 -2.55
N GLU A 45 3.87 24.37 -2.32
CA GLU A 45 4.73 23.28 -2.82
C GLU A 45 4.51 21.98 -2.05
N LEU A 46 4.27 22.06 -0.75
CA LEU A 46 3.98 20.91 0.10
C LEU A 46 2.65 20.27 -0.29
N ASP A 47 1.62 21.08 -0.50
CA ASP A 47 0.29 20.64 -0.92
C ASP A 47 0.35 19.81 -2.21
N ASN A 48 1.19 20.23 -3.15
CA ASN A 48 1.38 19.51 -4.41
C ASN A 48 2.25 18.25 -4.31
N ARG A 49 3.05 18.10 -3.27
CA ARG A 49 4.00 16.99 -3.14
C ARG A 49 3.48 15.85 -2.28
N PHE A 50 2.62 16.15 -1.35
CA PHE A 50 2.10 15.22 -0.38
C PHE A 50 0.59 15.05 -0.54
N SER A 51 0.16 14.93 -1.77
CA SER A 51 -1.24 14.95 -2.17
C SER A 51 -2.09 13.91 -1.48
N THR A 52 -1.56 12.74 -1.12
CA THR A 52 -2.35 11.73 -0.42
C THR A 52 -2.84 12.27 0.92
N MET A 53 -1.97 12.92 1.69
CA MET A 53 -2.39 13.55 2.96
C MET A 53 -3.31 14.73 2.72
N THR A 54 -3.06 15.53 1.70
CA THR A 54 -3.90 16.65 1.30
C THR A 54 -5.25 16.17 0.79
N GLU A 55 -5.28 15.15 -0.07
CA GLU A 55 -6.49 14.55 -0.63
C GLU A 55 -7.41 14.00 0.48
N VAL A 56 -6.86 13.20 1.38
CA VAL A 56 -7.61 12.68 2.54
C VAL A 56 -8.14 13.81 3.40
N ARG A 57 -7.36 14.84 3.62
CA ARG A 57 -7.72 15.97 4.42
C ARG A 57 -8.82 16.81 3.78
N ARG A 58 -8.79 17.06 2.47
CA ARG A 58 -9.89 17.72 1.75
C ARG A 58 -11.20 16.98 1.90
N VAL A 59 -11.17 15.66 1.85
CA VAL A 59 -12.35 14.82 2.03
C VAL A 59 -12.86 14.86 3.47
N ALA A 60 -11.96 14.73 4.45
CA ALA A 60 -12.31 14.61 5.85
C ALA A 60 -12.54 15.98 6.53
N TRP A 61 -11.78 16.99 6.15
CA TRP A 61 -11.79 18.32 6.75
C TRP A 61 -11.69 19.45 5.72
N PRO A 62 -12.71 19.65 4.86
CA PRO A 62 -12.67 20.63 3.78
C PRO A 62 -12.47 22.08 4.26
N GLN A 63 -12.83 22.39 5.50
CA GLN A 63 -12.61 23.71 6.10
C GLN A 63 -11.14 24.10 6.29
N TYR A 64 -10.21 23.16 6.18
CA TYR A 64 -8.79 23.39 6.29
C TYR A 64 -8.06 23.51 4.95
N GLU A 65 -8.79 23.67 3.86
CA GLU A 65 -8.22 23.81 2.50
C GLU A 65 -7.70 25.23 2.20
N THR A 66 -7.12 25.91 3.15
CA THR A 66 -6.52 27.21 2.87
C THR A 66 -5.01 27.14 2.91
N PRO A 67 -4.31 27.84 1.99
CA PRO A 67 -2.84 27.91 2.00
C PRO A 67 -2.27 28.68 3.19
N GLU A 68 -3.12 29.29 4.02
CA GLU A 68 -2.75 30.17 5.13
C GLU A 68 -2.65 29.47 6.49
N TRP A 69 -2.33 28.20 6.50
CA TRP A 69 -2.29 27.45 7.74
C TRP A 69 -1.08 27.74 8.61
N SER A 70 -1.36 27.82 9.90
CA SER A 70 -0.30 27.79 10.89
C SER A 70 0.36 26.39 10.93
N ALA A 71 1.62 26.35 11.34
CA ALA A 71 2.33 25.12 11.57
C ALA A 71 1.58 24.13 12.48
N ALA A 72 0.89 24.64 13.50
CA ALA A 72 0.12 23.83 14.45
C ALA A 72 -1.11 23.19 13.79
N GLU A 73 -1.86 23.92 12.97
CA GLU A 73 -3.02 23.41 12.24
C GLU A 73 -2.62 22.34 11.22
N PHE A 74 -1.47 22.54 10.58
CA PHE A 74 -0.93 21.59 9.65
C PHE A 74 -0.52 20.27 10.33
N LEU A 75 0.18 20.34 11.46
CA LEU A 75 0.54 19.17 12.27
C LEU A 75 -0.69 18.43 12.78
N GLN A 76 -1.73 19.16 13.21
CA GLN A 76 -2.99 18.58 13.63
C GLN A 76 -3.69 17.86 12.45
N GLY A 77 -3.64 18.43 11.24
CA GLY A 77 -4.14 17.80 10.03
C GLY A 77 -3.43 16.48 9.70
N ILE A 78 -2.11 16.43 9.86
CA ILE A 78 -1.32 15.20 9.68
C ILE A 78 -1.72 14.14 10.70
N ALA A 79 -1.77 14.48 11.98
CA ALA A 79 -2.18 13.55 13.03
C ALA A 79 -3.57 12.98 12.77
N GLY A 80 -4.52 13.83 12.36
CA GLY A 80 -5.86 13.41 11.97
C GLY A 80 -5.88 12.51 10.74
N THR A 81 -5.00 12.74 9.77
CA THR A 81 -4.87 11.88 8.57
C THR A 81 -4.36 10.50 8.95
N LEU A 82 -3.33 10.43 9.78
CA LEU A 82 -2.78 9.17 10.28
C LEU A 82 -3.83 8.39 11.09
N GLU A 83 -4.60 9.09 11.92
CA GLU A 83 -5.72 8.50 12.66
C GLU A 83 -6.80 7.97 11.71
N LEU A 84 -7.19 8.75 10.70
CA LEU A 84 -8.18 8.33 9.70
C LEU A 84 -7.77 7.04 9.00
N PHE A 85 -6.52 6.93 8.56
CA PHE A 85 -6.03 5.71 7.93
C PHE A 85 -5.98 4.54 8.91
N HIS A 86 -5.60 4.79 10.16
CA HIS A 86 -5.67 3.77 11.20
C HIS A 86 -7.11 3.28 11.40
N VAL A 87 -8.04 4.21 11.60
CA VAL A 87 -9.48 3.90 11.77
C VAL A 87 -10.04 3.20 10.55
N SER A 88 -9.65 3.61 9.35
CA SER A 88 -10.14 3.00 8.11
C SER A 88 -9.74 1.55 7.91
N THR A 89 -8.65 1.11 8.55
CA THR A 89 -8.20 -0.29 8.53
C THR A 89 -8.73 -1.13 9.70
N LEU A 90 -9.50 -0.54 10.63
CA LEU A 90 -9.96 -1.25 11.83
C LEU A 90 -10.84 -2.46 11.51
N ASP A 91 -11.69 -2.39 10.48
CA ASP A 91 -12.53 -3.53 10.12
C ASP A 91 -11.69 -4.69 9.59
N PHE A 92 -10.65 -4.40 8.81
CA PHE A 92 -9.66 -5.39 8.41
C PHE A 92 -8.94 -5.98 9.63
N GLN A 93 -8.44 -5.12 10.53
CA GLN A 93 -7.74 -5.56 11.74
C GLN A 93 -8.62 -6.42 12.65
N LYS A 94 -9.88 -6.04 12.85
CA LYS A 94 -10.86 -6.81 13.62
C LYS A 94 -11.11 -8.18 13.00
N LEU A 95 -11.45 -8.21 11.71
CA LEU A 95 -11.71 -9.45 10.99
C LEU A 95 -10.53 -10.42 11.06
N VAL A 96 -9.32 -9.92 10.80
CA VAL A 96 -8.10 -10.72 10.89
C VAL A 96 -7.84 -11.17 12.33
N GLY A 97 -7.99 -10.28 13.30
CA GLY A 97 -7.80 -10.60 14.72
C GLY A 97 -8.76 -11.68 15.22
N GLU A 98 -10.03 -11.64 14.80
CA GLU A 98 -11.04 -12.65 15.13
C GLU A 98 -10.69 -14.02 14.54
N ILE A 99 -10.20 -14.06 13.30
CA ILE A 99 -9.84 -15.31 12.62
C ILE A 99 -8.56 -15.92 13.22
N THR A 100 -7.58 -15.07 13.49
CA THR A 100 -6.25 -15.51 13.88
C THR A 100 -6.04 -15.61 15.39
N ASP A 101 -6.99 -15.13 16.21
CA ASP A 101 -6.86 -14.96 17.67
C ASP A 101 -5.66 -14.09 18.07
N HIS A 102 -5.16 -13.27 17.13
CA HIS A 102 -4.06 -12.35 17.34
C HIS A 102 -4.44 -10.94 16.89
N PRO A 103 -4.25 -9.91 17.70
CA PRO A 103 -4.39 -8.54 17.23
C PRO A 103 -3.37 -8.25 16.14
N VAL A 104 -3.78 -7.52 15.12
CA VAL A 104 -2.88 -7.02 14.07
C VAL A 104 -1.98 -5.95 14.69
N ALA A 105 -0.66 -6.15 14.61
CA ALA A 105 0.27 -5.13 15.05
C ALA A 105 0.43 -4.05 13.97
N VAL A 106 0.46 -2.79 14.38
CA VAL A 106 0.60 -1.65 13.46
C VAL A 106 1.84 -0.85 13.83
N PHE A 107 2.72 -0.68 12.85
CA PHE A 107 3.92 0.14 12.94
C PHE A 107 3.82 1.30 11.96
N GLN A 108 4.33 2.46 12.33
CA GLN A 108 4.38 3.62 11.44
C GLN A 108 5.80 4.16 11.35
N ARG A 109 6.20 4.56 10.16
CA ARG A 109 7.51 5.16 9.88
C ARG A 109 7.33 6.50 9.17
N ILE A 110 7.96 7.53 9.73
CA ILE A 110 8.07 8.87 9.17
C ILE A 110 9.50 9.32 9.46
N ASP A 111 10.45 9.02 8.56
CA ASP A 111 11.88 9.24 8.81
C ASP A 111 12.19 10.68 9.17
N GLN A 112 11.59 11.59 8.46
CA GLN A 112 11.81 13.00 8.61
C GLN A 112 11.24 13.55 9.92
N ALA A 113 10.21 13.00 10.44
CA ALA A 113 9.71 13.38 11.78
C ALA A 113 10.51 12.72 12.92
N GLY A 114 11.61 12.05 12.61
CA GLY A 114 12.42 11.33 13.59
C GLY A 114 11.81 9.98 14.02
N PHE A 115 10.72 9.56 13.41
CA PHE A 115 10.06 8.28 13.68
C PHE A 115 10.62 7.16 12.80
N LYS A 116 11.92 6.95 12.87
CA LYS A 116 12.57 5.81 12.22
C LYS A 116 12.32 4.55 13.02
N VAL A 117 11.41 3.73 12.51
CA VAL A 117 11.14 2.39 13.06
C VAL A 117 11.66 1.37 12.05
N PRO A 118 12.91 0.92 12.13
CA PRO A 118 13.44 -0.04 11.16
C PRO A 118 12.71 -1.38 11.27
N ILE A 119 12.53 -2.04 10.13
CA ILE A 119 12.08 -3.42 10.11
C ILE A 119 13.26 -4.29 10.54
N ASP A 120 13.15 -4.90 11.71
CA ASP A 120 14.20 -5.70 12.33
C ASP A 120 13.67 -7.04 12.85
N GLU A 121 14.56 -7.84 13.38
CA GLU A 121 14.24 -9.16 13.95
C GLU A 121 13.12 -9.11 14.99
N ALA A 122 13.00 -8.03 15.75
CA ALA A 122 11.97 -7.94 16.80
C ALA A 122 10.57 -7.69 16.22
N ILE A 123 10.45 -7.00 15.09
CA ILE A 123 9.18 -6.91 14.35
C ILE A 123 8.88 -8.26 13.69
N LEU A 124 9.90 -8.87 13.08
CA LEU A 124 9.77 -10.06 12.26
C LEU A 124 9.62 -11.35 13.06
N ALA A 125 10.14 -11.41 14.31
CA ALA A 125 10.03 -12.59 15.17
C ALA A 125 8.55 -12.96 15.46
N ASP A 126 7.71 -11.95 15.62
CA ASP A 126 6.29 -12.12 15.92
C ASP A 126 5.37 -11.87 14.70
N THR A 127 5.89 -12.04 13.49
CA THR A 127 5.16 -11.76 12.26
C THR A 127 5.26 -12.95 11.31
N ASP A 128 4.12 -13.39 10.78
CA ASP A 128 4.04 -14.40 9.72
C ASP A 128 3.62 -13.75 8.39
N THR A 129 2.80 -12.69 8.44
CA THR A 129 2.52 -11.81 7.30
C THR A 129 2.90 -10.38 7.65
N LEU A 130 3.86 -9.81 6.93
CA LEU A 130 4.21 -8.39 7.02
C LEU A 130 3.62 -7.66 5.83
N MET A 131 2.78 -6.65 6.09
CA MET A 131 2.15 -5.81 5.07
C MET A 131 2.82 -4.43 5.10
N VAL A 132 3.53 -4.06 4.05
CA VAL A 132 4.24 -2.77 3.93
C VAL A 132 3.45 -1.84 3.05
N PHE A 133 2.81 -0.84 3.64
CA PHE A 133 1.99 0.16 2.96
C PHE A 133 2.80 1.41 2.67
N GLY A 134 3.10 1.66 1.39
CA GLY A 134 3.95 2.75 0.94
C GLY A 134 3.14 3.98 0.54
N LEU A 135 2.99 4.93 1.45
CA LEU A 135 2.33 6.22 1.22
C LEU A 135 3.32 7.40 1.37
N ASP A 136 4.59 7.11 1.56
CA ASP A 136 5.66 8.08 1.55
C ASP A 136 5.94 8.56 0.12
N HIS A 137 6.27 9.84 -0.02
CA HIS A 137 6.56 10.44 -1.32
C HIS A 137 8.05 10.30 -1.67
N LEU A 138 8.36 10.10 -2.96
CA LEU A 138 9.74 10.03 -3.48
C LEU A 138 10.64 11.17 -3.01
N VAL A 139 10.08 12.38 -2.88
CA VAL A 139 10.82 13.59 -2.44
C VAL A 139 11.35 13.47 -1.01
N SER A 140 10.77 12.61 -0.19
CA SER A 140 11.24 12.39 1.18
C SER A 140 12.51 11.53 1.26
N GLU A 141 12.88 10.89 0.13
CA GLU A 141 14.04 10.01 0.04
C GLU A 141 14.08 8.92 1.12
N GLN A 142 12.91 8.52 1.60
CA GLN A 142 12.77 7.50 2.62
C GLN A 142 13.04 6.13 2.01
N GLU A 143 14.13 5.49 2.39
CA GLU A 143 14.56 4.23 1.81
C GLU A 143 14.79 3.16 2.88
N ALA A 144 14.64 1.90 2.47
CA ALA A 144 14.99 0.76 3.31
C ALA A 144 16.51 0.66 3.43
N ALA A 145 16.97 0.56 4.67
CA ALA A 145 18.39 0.33 4.94
C ALA A 145 18.83 -1.08 4.54
N PRO A 146 20.11 -1.30 4.20
CA PRO A 146 20.63 -2.64 3.89
C PRO A 146 20.33 -3.67 4.97
N GLU A 147 20.35 -3.26 6.25
CA GLU A 147 20.06 -4.11 7.40
C GLU A 147 18.59 -4.53 7.44
N GLU A 148 17.67 -3.67 7.05
CA GLU A 148 16.24 -3.98 6.95
C GLU A 148 15.98 -4.98 5.82
N ILE A 149 16.64 -4.79 4.67
CA ILE A 149 16.56 -5.70 3.53
C ILE A 149 17.14 -7.08 3.92
N ALA A 150 18.26 -7.11 4.63
CA ALA A 150 18.87 -8.35 5.11
C ALA A 150 17.96 -9.07 6.11
N ALA A 151 17.39 -8.36 7.08
CA ALA A 151 16.46 -8.92 8.05
C ALA A 151 15.21 -9.53 7.39
N ILE A 152 14.63 -8.84 6.39
CA ILE A 152 13.49 -9.34 5.62
C ILE A 152 13.87 -10.58 4.80
N ARG A 153 15.05 -10.58 4.16
CA ARG A 153 15.55 -11.76 3.42
C ARG A 153 15.69 -12.98 4.33
N ASP A 154 16.27 -12.79 5.51
CA ASP A 154 16.45 -13.87 6.49
C ASP A 154 15.11 -14.36 7.03
N TRP A 155 14.17 -13.44 7.26
CA TRP A 155 12.81 -13.78 7.67
C TRP A 155 12.06 -14.58 6.59
N LEU A 156 12.23 -14.23 5.31
CA LEU A 156 11.63 -14.94 4.18
C LEU A 156 12.23 -16.34 3.92
N LYS A 157 13.32 -16.71 4.60
CA LYS A 157 13.83 -18.10 4.60
C LYS A 157 12.96 -19.04 5.45
N ARG A 158 12.03 -18.51 6.22
CA ARG A 158 11.06 -19.30 6.98
C ARG A 158 9.87 -19.65 6.10
N GLU A 159 9.51 -20.93 6.05
CA GLU A 159 8.29 -21.38 5.37
C GLU A 159 7.05 -20.71 5.97
N GLY A 160 6.03 -20.47 5.14
CA GLY A 160 4.78 -19.87 5.53
C GLY A 160 4.82 -18.36 5.81
N THR A 161 5.98 -17.72 5.70
CA THR A 161 6.05 -16.25 5.78
C THR A 161 5.51 -15.61 4.49
N CYS A 162 4.88 -14.45 4.61
CA CYS A 162 4.38 -13.68 3.48
C CYS A 162 4.69 -12.20 3.65
N LEU A 163 5.41 -11.64 2.69
CA LEU A 163 5.63 -10.21 2.57
C LEU A 163 4.65 -9.61 1.55
N LEU A 164 3.70 -8.80 2.01
CA LEU A 164 2.83 -8.04 1.13
C LEU A 164 3.38 -6.63 0.95
N LEU A 165 3.77 -6.29 -0.27
CA LEU A 165 4.28 -4.98 -0.65
C LEU A 165 3.17 -4.19 -1.35
N ALA A 166 2.85 -3.03 -0.80
CA ALA A 166 1.75 -2.20 -1.26
C ALA A 166 2.19 -0.75 -1.49
N PRO A 167 3.06 -0.49 -2.48
CA PRO A 167 3.39 0.87 -2.87
C PRO A 167 2.16 1.51 -3.51
N HIS A 168 1.87 2.75 -3.12
CA HIS A 168 0.80 3.50 -3.76
C HIS A 168 1.20 3.95 -5.17
N HIS A 169 0.24 4.33 -6.00
CA HIS A 169 0.45 4.67 -7.41
C HIS A 169 1.11 6.03 -7.61
N ASP A 170 1.65 6.24 -8.81
CA ASP A 170 2.10 7.54 -9.30
C ASP A 170 0.99 8.27 -10.07
N VAL A 171 1.06 9.60 -10.11
CA VAL A 171 0.28 10.46 -11.02
C VAL A 171 1.24 11.45 -11.68
N GLY A 172 1.06 11.71 -12.97
CA GLY A 172 1.92 12.60 -13.73
C GLY A 172 3.34 12.06 -13.88
N PHE A 173 3.47 10.76 -14.09
CA PHE A 173 4.77 10.07 -14.22
C PHE A 173 5.62 10.60 -15.37
N THR A 174 5.00 10.96 -16.48
CA THR A 174 5.67 11.44 -17.68
C THR A 174 6.13 12.90 -17.56
N THR A 175 7.21 13.23 -18.23
CA THR A 175 7.69 14.63 -18.40
C THR A 175 6.93 15.39 -19.49
N ASP A 176 6.24 14.68 -20.40
CA ASP A 176 5.39 15.29 -21.42
C ASP A 176 4.14 15.90 -20.78
N MET A 177 3.99 17.22 -20.95
CA MET A 177 2.89 17.96 -20.31
C MET A 177 1.51 17.55 -20.78
N LYS A 178 1.36 17.13 -22.04
CA LYS A 178 0.07 16.69 -22.59
C LYS A 178 -0.33 15.35 -21.99
N GLN A 179 0.59 14.40 -21.94
CA GLN A 179 0.38 13.11 -21.31
C GLN A 179 0.12 13.25 -19.80
N ARG A 180 0.89 14.12 -19.12
CA ARG A 180 0.67 14.43 -17.70
C ARG A 180 -0.73 14.95 -17.43
N GLN A 181 -1.25 15.86 -18.26
CA GLN A 181 -2.63 16.34 -18.14
C GLN A 181 -3.66 15.23 -18.35
N MET A 182 -3.37 14.27 -19.24
CA MET A 182 -4.24 13.11 -19.42
C MET A 182 -4.27 12.23 -18.17
N GLU A 183 -3.14 11.94 -17.58
CA GLU A 183 -3.04 11.19 -16.32
C GLU A 183 -3.86 11.87 -15.21
N TYR A 184 -3.77 13.19 -15.04
CA TYR A 184 -4.55 13.92 -14.05
C TYR A 184 -6.06 13.86 -14.30
N ARG A 185 -6.48 13.99 -15.55
CA ARG A 185 -7.91 13.89 -15.91
C ARG A 185 -8.44 12.47 -15.67
N HIS A 186 -7.62 11.48 -15.94
CA HIS A 186 -7.97 10.08 -15.69
C HIS A 186 -8.12 9.84 -14.18
N HIS A 187 -7.17 10.34 -13.39
CA HIS A 187 -7.16 10.23 -11.95
C HIS A 187 -8.32 10.98 -11.27
N ARG A 188 -8.83 12.06 -11.88
CA ARG A 188 -9.84 12.98 -11.34
C ARG A 188 -9.35 13.92 -10.25
N ASP A 189 -8.10 14.17 -10.17
CA ASP A 189 -7.60 15.23 -9.31
C ASP A 189 -7.17 16.45 -10.16
N PRO A 190 -8.09 17.41 -10.40
CA PRO A 190 -7.79 18.59 -11.20
C PRO A 190 -6.85 19.57 -10.49
N LEU A 191 -6.66 19.38 -9.18
CA LEU A 191 -5.85 20.26 -8.32
C LEU A 191 -4.40 19.81 -8.19
N VAL A 192 -4.01 18.69 -8.84
CA VAL A 192 -2.64 18.20 -8.82
C VAL A 192 -1.88 18.65 -10.06
N PRO A 193 -1.19 19.79 -10.03
CA PRO A 193 -0.44 20.29 -11.18
C PRO A 193 0.95 19.66 -11.31
N ARG A 194 1.43 18.91 -10.33
CA ARG A 194 2.79 18.36 -10.27
C ARG A 194 2.80 16.84 -10.15
N GLN A 195 3.92 16.26 -10.54
CA GLN A 195 4.15 14.84 -10.44
C GLN A 195 4.05 14.37 -8.97
N GLN A 196 3.26 13.33 -8.74
CA GLN A 196 3.15 12.63 -7.47
C GLN A 196 3.72 11.23 -7.63
N ARG A 197 4.61 10.86 -6.74
CA ARG A 197 5.24 9.54 -6.72
C ARG A 197 5.28 9.01 -5.30
N PHE A 198 4.54 7.96 -5.06
CA PHE A 198 4.38 7.35 -3.74
C PHE A 198 5.11 6.03 -3.59
N GLY A 199 5.33 5.64 -2.33
CA GLY A 199 5.89 4.35 -1.97
C GLY A 199 7.38 4.23 -2.23
N GLN A 200 8.15 5.28 -2.00
CA GLN A 200 9.60 5.26 -2.19
C GLN A 200 10.27 4.18 -1.33
N TYR A 201 9.89 4.10 -0.05
CA TYR A 201 10.41 3.06 0.84
C TYR A 201 10.10 1.65 0.32
N THR A 202 8.82 1.40 -0.04
CA THR A 202 8.40 0.10 -0.55
C THR A 202 9.08 -0.24 -1.88
N ARG A 203 9.28 0.75 -2.77
CA ARG A 203 10.03 0.58 -4.02
C ARG A 203 11.50 0.22 -3.76
N SER A 204 12.12 0.83 -2.75
CA SER A 204 13.49 0.51 -2.36
C SER A 204 13.60 -0.91 -1.80
N LEU A 205 12.60 -1.37 -1.03
CA LEU A 205 12.49 -2.77 -0.61
C LEU A 205 12.34 -3.70 -1.82
N MET A 206 11.43 -3.40 -2.75
CA MET A 206 11.24 -4.20 -3.97
C MET A 206 12.56 -4.36 -4.72
N LYS A 207 13.28 -3.25 -4.94
CA LYS A 207 14.59 -3.26 -5.58
C LYS A 207 15.60 -4.09 -4.78
N GLY A 208 15.69 -3.87 -3.48
CA GLY A 208 16.61 -4.56 -2.59
C GLY A 208 16.36 -6.07 -2.51
N LEU A 209 15.12 -6.50 -2.61
CA LEU A 209 14.71 -7.90 -2.58
C LEU A 209 14.74 -8.56 -3.97
N GLY A 210 15.04 -7.82 -5.04
CA GLY A 210 15.05 -8.34 -6.40
C GLY A 210 13.66 -8.65 -6.96
N VAL A 211 12.62 -7.95 -6.52
CA VAL A 211 11.26 -8.11 -7.04
C VAL A 211 11.18 -7.51 -8.45
N PRO A 212 10.91 -8.31 -9.49
CA PRO A 212 10.98 -7.86 -10.89
C PRO A 212 9.70 -7.13 -11.32
N VAL A 213 9.32 -6.10 -10.57
CA VAL A 213 8.12 -5.30 -10.81
C VAL A 213 8.40 -3.83 -10.62
N MET A 214 7.87 -3.01 -11.51
CA MET A 214 7.82 -1.56 -11.35
C MET A 214 6.39 -1.13 -11.00
N ASN A 215 6.25 -0.41 -9.89
CA ASN A 215 5.03 0.30 -9.57
C ASN A 215 4.91 1.54 -10.47
N LYS A 216 3.79 1.64 -11.18
CA LYS A 216 3.53 2.72 -12.15
C LYS A 216 2.41 3.65 -11.66
N TYR A 217 1.70 4.20 -12.57
CA TYR A 217 0.62 5.16 -12.38
C TYR A 217 -0.67 4.51 -11.86
N GLY A 218 -1.52 5.32 -11.26
CA GLY A 218 -2.87 4.94 -10.87
C GLY A 218 -3.82 4.91 -12.05
N LEU A 219 -4.52 3.80 -12.22
CA LEU A 219 -5.53 3.64 -13.26
C LEU A 219 -6.92 3.48 -12.64
N ARG A 220 -7.88 4.13 -13.27
CA ARG A 220 -9.25 4.10 -12.80
C ARG A 220 -9.92 2.78 -13.18
N PRO A 221 -10.44 2.01 -12.21
CA PRO A 221 -11.24 0.84 -12.49
C PRO A 221 -12.51 1.18 -13.29
N ALA A 222 -12.88 0.29 -14.22
CA ALA A 222 -14.15 0.38 -14.92
C ALA A 222 -15.32 0.03 -14.00
N THR A 223 -16.47 0.65 -14.25
CA THR A 223 -17.73 0.34 -13.58
C THR A 223 -18.71 -0.32 -14.54
N VAL A 224 -19.65 -1.07 -14.00
CA VAL A 224 -20.76 -1.62 -14.76
C VAL A 224 -21.63 -0.47 -15.26
N LYS A 225 -21.96 -0.48 -16.54
CA LYS A 225 -22.70 0.62 -17.17
C LYS A 225 -24.01 0.93 -16.44
N GLY A 226 -24.16 2.18 -16.06
CA GLY A 226 -25.36 2.67 -15.36
C GLY A 226 -25.37 2.43 -13.84
N THR A 227 -24.28 1.90 -13.29
CA THR A 227 -24.11 1.69 -11.84
C THR A 227 -22.78 2.25 -11.35
N ASN A 228 -22.58 2.22 -10.01
CA ASN A 228 -21.30 2.52 -9.40
C ASN A 228 -20.50 1.23 -9.08
N ASP A 229 -21.03 0.06 -9.43
CA ASP A 229 -20.38 -1.20 -9.15
C ASP A 229 -19.15 -1.39 -10.06
N LEU A 230 -18.07 -1.85 -9.49
CA LEU A 230 -16.88 -2.17 -10.26
C LEU A 230 -17.12 -3.37 -11.17
N MET A 231 -16.57 -3.29 -12.38
CA MET A 231 -16.48 -4.47 -13.23
C MET A 231 -15.59 -5.53 -12.53
N PRO A 232 -15.98 -6.82 -12.62
CA PRO A 232 -15.17 -7.89 -12.06
C PRO A 232 -13.72 -7.86 -12.57
N ALA A 233 -12.80 -8.15 -11.68
CA ALA A 233 -11.41 -8.35 -12.05
C ALA A 233 -11.24 -9.68 -12.80
N THR A 234 -10.34 -9.73 -13.76
CA THR A 234 -9.89 -10.97 -14.40
C THR A 234 -8.95 -11.69 -13.44
N ALA A 235 -9.45 -12.71 -12.74
CA ALA A 235 -8.71 -13.46 -11.73
C ALA A 235 -8.17 -14.78 -12.30
N TYR A 236 -6.86 -14.99 -12.20
CA TYR A 236 -6.15 -16.20 -12.62
C TYR A 236 -6.06 -17.20 -11.47
N ARG A 237 -7.18 -17.78 -11.06
CA ARG A 237 -7.30 -18.64 -9.87
C ARG A 237 -6.50 -19.93 -9.94
N ASP A 238 -6.24 -20.45 -11.12
CA ASP A 238 -5.36 -21.60 -11.36
C ASP A 238 -3.89 -21.32 -10.99
N LEU A 239 -3.47 -20.06 -11.05
CA LEU A 239 -2.15 -19.60 -10.63
C LEU A 239 -2.07 -19.27 -9.14
N ASP A 240 -3.20 -18.99 -8.51
CA ASP A 240 -3.30 -18.61 -7.10
C ASP A 240 -3.22 -19.85 -6.17
N LYS A 241 -2.01 -20.28 -5.89
CA LYS A 241 -1.78 -21.41 -4.97
C LYS A 241 -1.94 -21.04 -3.49
N LEU A 242 -2.00 -19.74 -3.20
CA LEU A 242 -2.25 -19.24 -1.84
C LEU A 242 -3.74 -19.21 -1.50
N GLY A 243 -4.64 -19.30 -2.50
CA GLY A 243 -6.08 -19.21 -2.31
C GLY A 243 -6.56 -17.78 -2.00
N LEU A 244 -5.76 -16.75 -2.28
CA LEU A 244 -6.08 -15.35 -1.96
C LEU A 244 -7.30 -14.82 -2.71
N LEU A 245 -7.56 -15.35 -3.91
CA LEU A 245 -8.66 -14.94 -4.78
C LEU A 245 -9.91 -15.83 -4.68
N GLU A 246 -9.96 -16.74 -3.71
CA GLU A 246 -11.15 -17.55 -3.49
C GLU A 246 -12.35 -16.68 -3.07
N GLY A 247 -13.44 -16.72 -3.83
CA GLY A 247 -14.63 -15.88 -3.61
C GLY A 247 -14.41 -14.38 -3.88
N VAL A 248 -13.27 -13.99 -4.46
CA VAL A 248 -12.95 -12.59 -4.81
C VAL A 248 -13.32 -12.32 -6.26
N THR A 249 -14.16 -11.31 -6.50
CA THR A 249 -14.56 -10.83 -7.82
C THR A 249 -14.13 -9.41 -8.09
N THR A 250 -14.15 -8.57 -7.06
CA THR A 250 -13.71 -7.17 -7.09
C THR A 250 -12.98 -6.85 -5.80
N PHE A 251 -12.16 -5.79 -5.81
CA PHE A 251 -11.50 -5.30 -4.60
C PHE A 251 -12.34 -4.21 -3.93
N ASN A 252 -12.00 -2.94 -4.07
CA ASN A 252 -12.77 -1.85 -3.50
C ASN A 252 -13.08 -0.77 -4.55
N PHE A 253 -13.88 0.24 -4.14
CA PHE A 253 -14.29 1.36 -4.98
C PHE A 253 -13.26 2.49 -5.06
N HIS A 254 -12.00 2.22 -4.71
CA HIS A 254 -10.96 3.23 -4.84
C HIS A 254 -10.92 3.75 -6.29
N PRO A 255 -10.92 5.08 -6.50
CA PRO A 255 -11.05 5.65 -7.84
C PRO A 255 -9.84 5.37 -8.74
N HIS A 256 -8.74 4.88 -8.19
CA HIS A 256 -7.53 4.49 -8.90
C HIS A 256 -6.76 3.43 -8.12
N LEU A 257 -6.20 2.47 -8.83
CA LEU A 257 -5.32 1.43 -8.31
C LEU A 257 -4.01 1.45 -9.10
N PRO A 258 -2.88 1.09 -8.49
CA PRO A 258 -1.61 1.06 -9.18
C PRO A 258 -1.58 0.00 -10.28
N HIS A 259 -0.93 0.35 -11.39
CA HIS A 259 -0.49 -0.64 -12.37
C HIS A 259 0.89 -1.18 -11.97
N TYR A 260 1.00 -2.48 -11.87
CA TYR A 260 2.25 -3.18 -11.63
C TYR A 260 2.82 -3.74 -12.94
N GLU A 261 3.88 -3.11 -13.45
CA GLU A 261 4.56 -3.56 -14.67
C GLU A 261 5.58 -4.64 -14.31
N VAL A 262 5.41 -5.83 -14.89
CA VAL A 262 6.38 -6.93 -14.74
C VAL A 262 7.57 -6.67 -15.65
N THR A 263 8.78 -6.67 -15.08
CA THR A 263 10.04 -6.32 -15.78
C THR A 263 10.88 -7.53 -16.19
N THR A 264 10.36 -8.75 -15.97
CA THR A 264 11.02 -9.99 -16.36
C THR A 264 10.18 -10.76 -17.39
N THR A 265 10.84 -11.56 -18.19
CA THR A 265 10.19 -12.53 -19.08
C THR A 265 10.01 -13.90 -18.41
N ASP A 266 10.60 -14.12 -17.26
CA ASP A 266 10.44 -15.36 -16.49
C ASP A 266 9.09 -15.35 -15.74
N THR A 267 8.12 -16.03 -16.32
CA THR A 267 6.77 -16.17 -15.74
C THR A 267 6.73 -17.08 -14.50
N ASN A 268 7.80 -17.80 -14.19
CA ASN A 268 7.88 -18.62 -12.98
C ASN A 268 8.31 -17.79 -11.77
N SER A 269 9.11 -16.75 -11.97
CA SER A 269 9.60 -15.90 -10.88
C SER A 269 8.50 -14.99 -10.31
N ILE A 270 7.52 -14.61 -11.13
CA ILE A 270 6.37 -13.80 -10.70
C ILE A 270 5.12 -14.18 -11.50
N ARG A 271 4.00 -14.28 -10.82
CA ARG A 271 2.70 -14.63 -11.39
C ARG A 271 1.74 -13.47 -11.26
N LEU A 272 1.10 -13.16 -12.36
CA LEU A 272 -0.02 -12.22 -12.38
C LEU A 272 -1.27 -12.96 -11.90
N LEU A 273 -1.82 -12.54 -10.77
CA LEU A 273 -3.01 -13.16 -10.16
C LEU A 273 -4.30 -12.46 -10.54
N ALA A 274 -4.29 -11.12 -10.74
CA ALA A 274 -5.47 -10.41 -11.21
C ALA A 274 -5.15 -9.19 -12.06
N ARG A 275 -6.04 -8.94 -13.03
CA ARG A 275 -6.13 -7.70 -13.79
C ARG A 275 -7.45 -7.02 -13.51
N GLN A 276 -7.43 -5.69 -13.49
CA GLN A 276 -8.63 -4.87 -13.35
C GLN A 276 -8.95 -4.18 -14.67
N PRO A 277 -10.20 -4.26 -15.18
CA PRO A 277 -10.64 -3.47 -16.32
C PRO A 277 -10.51 -1.97 -16.08
N ILE A 278 -10.09 -1.21 -17.10
CA ILE A 278 -9.87 0.24 -17.02
C ILE A 278 -11.12 0.99 -17.48
N ASN A 279 -11.40 2.12 -16.85
CA ASN A 279 -12.41 3.06 -17.33
C ASN A 279 -11.92 3.74 -18.61
N LEU A 280 -12.40 3.25 -19.76
CA LEU A 280 -12.02 3.72 -21.10
C LEU A 280 -12.67 5.07 -21.48
N GLU A 281 -13.64 5.56 -20.72
CA GLU A 281 -14.26 6.87 -20.96
C GLU A 281 -13.32 8.03 -20.59
N ARG A 282 -12.22 7.72 -19.91
CA ARG A 282 -11.22 8.69 -19.49
C ARG A 282 -9.89 8.41 -20.19
N PRO A 283 -9.36 9.40 -20.93
CA PRO A 283 -8.11 9.22 -21.62
C PRO A 283 -6.95 9.05 -20.60
N HIS A 284 -6.05 8.14 -20.93
CA HIS A 284 -4.77 7.93 -20.25
C HIS A 284 -3.76 7.43 -21.29
N PRO A 285 -2.46 7.79 -21.24
CA PRO A 285 -1.49 7.30 -22.21
C PRO A 285 -1.51 5.77 -22.38
N PHE A 286 -1.61 5.05 -21.28
CA PHE A 286 -1.72 3.58 -21.25
C PHE A 286 -2.98 3.05 -21.97
N VAL A 287 -4.08 3.79 -21.90
CA VAL A 287 -5.33 3.45 -22.63
C VAL A 287 -5.17 3.74 -24.13
N GLU A 288 -4.50 4.83 -24.50
CA GLU A 288 -4.23 5.18 -25.90
C GLU A 288 -3.31 4.17 -26.59
N GLU A 289 -2.46 3.48 -25.83
CA GLU A 289 -1.66 2.34 -26.32
C GLU A 289 -2.50 1.07 -26.58
N GLY A 290 -3.80 1.13 -26.33
CA GLY A 290 -4.74 0.03 -26.59
C GLY A 290 -4.98 -0.90 -25.39
N ASN A 291 -4.44 -0.59 -24.22
CA ASN A 291 -4.64 -1.38 -23.01
C ASN A 291 -6.07 -1.21 -22.48
N LYS A 292 -6.71 -2.31 -22.11
CA LYS A 292 -8.08 -2.33 -21.57
C LYS A 292 -8.15 -2.82 -20.12
N GLU A 293 -7.07 -3.41 -19.65
CA GLU A 293 -6.91 -3.93 -18.30
C GLU A 293 -5.50 -3.60 -17.78
N PHE A 294 -5.33 -3.56 -16.47
CA PHE A 294 -4.04 -3.35 -15.84
C PHE A 294 -3.77 -4.38 -14.75
N ASN A 295 -2.52 -4.68 -14.50
CA ASN A 295 -2.10 -5.62 -13.47
C ASN A 295 -2.28 -4.97 -12.10
N CYS A 296 -3.11 -5.54 -11.25
CA CYS A 296 -3.41 -4.99 -9.92
C CYS A 296 -3.02 -5.93 -8.77
N PHE A 297 -2.76 -7.21 -9.05
CA PHE A 297 -2.42 -8.19 -8.03
C PHE A 297 -1.44 -9.23 -8.55
N LEU A 298 -0.28 -9.35 -7.90
CA LEU A 298 0.80 -10.24 -8.30
C LEU A 298 1.33 -11.06 -7.13
N TRP A 299 1.92 -12.19 -7.44
CA TRP A 299 2.54 -13.09 -6.48
C TRP A 299 3.89 -13.59 -7.00
N MET A 300 4.91 -13.44 -6.19
CA MET A 300 6.22 -14.02 -6.38
C MET A 300 6.30 -15.28 -5.50
N PRO A 301 6.18 -16.48 -6.10
CA PRO A 301 6.10 -17.73 -5.34
C PRO A 301 7.41 -18.05 -4.64
N PRO A 302 7.39 -18.97 -3.66
CA PRO A 302 8.58 -19.50 -3.03
C PRO A 302 9.64 -19.97 -4.04
N ALA A 303 10.89 -19.82 -3.66
CA ALA A 303 12.06 -20.32 -4.38
C ALA A 303 13.03 -20.97 -3.38
N ASP A 304 14.00 -21.75 -3.87
CA ASP A 304 14.91 -22.54 -3.02
C ASP A 304 15.56 -21.72 -1.90
N GLU A 305 16.03 -20.52 -2.23
CA GLU A 305 16.68 -19.63 -1.25
C GLU A 305 15.70 -18.72 -0.49
N ARG A 306 14.42 -18.73 -0.87
CA ARG A 306 13.36 -17.91 -0.32
C ARG A 306 12.05 -18.70 -0.25
N PRO A 307 11.86 -19.54 0.76
CA PRO A 307 10.61 -20.31 0.98
C PRO A 307 9.40 -19.45 1.28
N GLY A 308 9.58 -18.18 1.71
CA GLY A 308 8.50 -17.24 1.94
C GLY A 308 7.93 -16.64 0.65
N ASP A 309 6.70 -16.19 0.72
CA ASP A 309 5.94 -15.59 -0.37
C ASP A 309 6.12 -14.06 -0.42
N ILE A 310 6.10 -13.48 -1.62
CA ILE A 310 5.96 -12.03 -1.80
C ILE A 310 4.72 -11.75 -2.62
N VAL A 311 3.87 -10.86 -2.13
CA VAL A 311 2.61 -10.45 -2.77
C VAL A 311 2.65 -8.95 -3.04
N LEU A 312 2.14 -8.51 -4.19
CA LEU A 312 1.98 -7.09 -4.52
C LEU A 312 0.49 -6.77 -4.69
N ALA A 313 0.04 -5.79 -3.93
CA ALA A 313 -1.33 -5.28 -3.97
C ALA A 313 -1.34 -3.81 -3.51
N ASP A 314 -2.42 -3.08 -3.75
CA ASP A 314 -2.53 -1.71 -3.24
C ASP A 314 -2.95 -1.68 -1.76
N SER A 315 -2.40 -0.71 -1.00
CA SER A 315 -2.73 -0.51 0.42
C SER A 315 -4.21 -0.16 0.64
N THR A 316 -4.84 0.52 -0.31
CA THR A 316 -6.22 0.98 -0.18
C THR A 316 -7.26 -0.15 -0.17
N ILE A 317 -6.92 -1.35 -0.66
CA ILE A 317 -7.82 -2.51 -0.59
C ILE A 317 -7.97 -3.08 0.84
N PHE A 318 -7.22 -2.56 1.79
CA PHE A 318 -7.32 -2.93 3.22
C PHE A 318 -8.07 -1.90 4.05
N THR A 319 -8.70 -0.90 3.41
CA THR A 319 -9.42 0.17 4.07
C THR A 319 -10.91 0.15 3.76
N THR A 320 -11.72 0.77 4.63
CA THR A 320 -13.17 0.96 4.43
C THR A 320 -13.51 2.30 3.79
N LEU A 321 -12.53 3.17 3.54
CA LEU A 321 -12.72 4.52 3.01
C LEU A 321 -13.50 4.55 1.69
N PHE A 322 -13.33 3.53 0.87
CA PHE A 322 -13.93 3.45 -0.46
C PHE A 322 -14.99 2.35 -0.56
N GLY A 323 -15.58 2.00 0.56
CA GLY A 323 -16.57 0.93 0.65
C GLY A 323 -15.95 -0.45 0.86
N VAL A 324 -16.77 -1.35 1.38
CA VAL A 324 -16.36 -2.76 1.64
C VAL A 324 -17.41 -3.68 1.05
N SER A 325 -17.02 -4.46 0.06
CA SER A 325 -17.85 -5.53 -0.50
C SER A 325 -17.57 -6.86 0.22
N ASP A 326 -18.48 -7.82 0.09
CA ASP A 326 -18.25 -9.18 0.57
C ASP A 326 -17.05 -9.84 -0.14
N SER A 327 -16.86 -9.50 -1.41
CA SER A 327 -15.69 -9.90 -2.20
C SER A 327 -14.39 -9.45 -1.54
N LEU A 328 -14.31 -8.18 -1.10
CA LEU A 328 -13.14 -7.66 -0.42
C LEU A 328 -12.92 -8.32 0.95
N LYS A 329 -13.99 -8.57 1.70
CA LYS A 329 -13.92 -9.32 2.97
C LYS A 329 -13.43 -10.75 2.76
N ASN A 330 -13.79 -11.40 1.65
CA ASN A 330 -13.26 -12.72 1.31
C ASN A 330 -11.75 -12.66 1.10
N PHE A 331 -11.25 -11.65 0.39
CA PHE A 331 -9.81 -11.43 0.25
C PHE A 331 -9.10 -11.27 1.61
N TRP A 332 -9.67 -10.49 2.54
CA TRP A 332 -9.12 -10.33 3.89
C TRP A 332 -9.12 -11.65 4.69
N ARG A 333 -10.21 -12.44 4.59
CA ARG A 333 -10.29 -13.77 5.22
C ARG A 333 -9.23 -14.71 4.66
N ASN A 334 -9.09 -14.72 3.33
CA ASN A 334 -8.12 -15.58 2.65
C ASN A 334 -6.69 -15.25 3.10
N LEU A 335 -6.36 -13.95 3.22
CA LEU A 335 -5.05 -13.52 3.73
C LEU A 335 -4.82 -14.01 5.17
N ALA A 336 -5.83 -13.92 6.04
CA ALA A 336 -5.73 -14.35 7.44
C ALA A 336 -5.62 -15.87 7.59
N THR A 337 -6.14 -16.64 6.64
CA THR A 337 -6.17 -18.10 6.66
C THR A 337 -5.16 -18.77 5.74
N MET A 338 -4.29 -17.99 5.09
CA MET A 338 -3.19 -18.53 4.28
C MET A 338 -2.46 -19.64 5.05
N ARG A 339 -2.12 -20.71 4.36
CA ARG A 339 -1.39 -21.84 4.96
C ARG A 339 -0.08 -21.36 5.56
N MET A 340 0.19 -21.83 6.77
CA MET A 340 1.53 -21.78 7.36
C MET A 340 2.25 -23.05 6.98
N GLY A 341 3.52 -22.94 6.57
CA GLY A 341 4.33 -24.06 6.19
C GLY A 341 4.52 -25.07 7.32
#